data_96d20dab50fcd076391949249ccdb2a0
#
_entry.id   96d20dab50fcd076391949249ccdb2a0
#
_cell.length_a   1.000
_cell.length_b   1.000
_cell.length_c   1.000
_cell.angle_alpha   90.00
_cell.angle_beta   90.00
_cell.angle_gamma   90.00
#
_symmetry.space_group_name_H-M   'P 1'
#
loop_
_entity.id
_entity.type
_entity.pdbx_description
1 polymer ?
#
loop_
_entity_poly.entity_id
_entity_poly.type
_entity_poly.pdbx_seq_one_letter_code
_entity_poly.pdbx_strand_id
1 'polypeptide(L)'
;MKHFLLTAAALLFSAAALLAQDELPAVRKAIEAENRKVLSDRAARPVVVAQQRVPRKDFHLWLSPLKEGRWGTDANWYPARTTRLYLSRPAADGKSDIVWSELLETTWSAPAPLCEAAVSPGSEIFPMLSPDGKRIYFASDGLFGMGGYDLYEASWDERHKTWGKVRNLGLPFNSPGDDLLFCDTPDGRYSLLVSNRACSKDSVVIYVLRQETPVYAAVTPDEAAKLSTLAVTEPESGFILSKALPGRVPALSFEEPEDTFDYTLRVGKEGAFAPDNKLPSGLVYQIQLFVSSNKVKVSQLKGVSPVYVHAQRSGKSLYAAGLFRSYAEAEQALGAVRRAGFPSAFVIAFDGGAPLSLSKARKKESSVKVITEEVHIVK
;
A
#
# COMPACT_ATOMS: atom_id res chain seq x y z
N MET A 1 45.33 -21.35 -22.05
CA MET A 1 44.25 -20.69 -22.82
C MET A 1 42.92 -20.53 -22.10
N LYS A 2 42.51 -21.44 -21.18
CA LYS A 2 41.22 -21.29 -20.45
C LYS A 2 41.17 -20.17 -19.40
N HIS A 3 42.30 -19.79 -18.78
CA HIS A 3 42.32 -18.69 -17.79
C HIS A 3 42.29 -17.29 -18.40
N PHE A 4 42.70 -17.12 -19.67
CA PHE A 4 42.68 -15.80 -20.36
C PHE A 4 41.28 -15.43 -20.83
N LEU A 5 40.40 -16.40 -21.11
CA LEU A 5 39.03 -16.15 -21.52
C LEU A 5 38.09 -15.75 -20.35
N LEU A 6 38.35 -16.26 -19.12
CA LEU A 6 37.58 -15.92 -17.95
C LEU A 6 37.85 -14.47 -17.45
N THR A 7 39.12 -14.00 -17.56
CA THR A 7 39.46 -12.63 -17.20
C THR A 7 38.92 -11.59 -18.17
N ALA A 8 38.88 -11.90 -19.46
CA ALA A 8 38.33 -11.01 -20.50
C ALA A 8 36.78 -10.89 -20.35
N ALA A 9 36.09 -11.97 -20.05
CA ALA A 9 34.64 -11.94 -19.79
C ALA A 9 34.28 -11.14 -18.52
N ALA A 10 35.05 -11.31 -17.45
CA ALA A 10 34.85 -10.54 -16.21
C ALA A 10 35.12 -9.05 -16.39
N LEU A 11 36.11 -8.66 -17.21
CA LEU A 11 36.38 -7.27 -17.52
C LEU A 11 35.33 -6.65 -18.44
N LEU A 12 34.73 -7.41 -19.36
CA LEU A 12 33.63 -6.94 -20.21
C LEU A 12 32.33 -6.77 -19.39
N PHE A 13 32.06 -7.65 -18.42
CA PHE A 13 30.94 -7.50 -17.52
C PHE A 13 31.09 -6.30 -16.58
N SER A 14 32.28 -6.04 -16.06
CA SER A 14 32.53 -4.87 -15.22
C SER A 14 32.48 -3.56 -16.01
N ALA A 15 32.94 -3.53 -17.24
CA ALA A 15 32.85 -2.37 -18.11
C ALA A 15 31.41 -2.07 -18.55
N ALA A 16 30.61 -3.09 -18.86
CA ALA A 16 29.20 -2.94 -19.18
C ALA A 16 28.39 -2.46 -17.96
N ALA A 17 28.71 -2.94 -16.76
CA ALA A 17 28.08 -2.49 -15.51
C ALA A 17 28.46 -1.05 -15.15
N LEU A 18 29.72 -0.61 -15.42
CA LEU A 18 30.14 0.77 -15.24
C LEU A 18 29.45 1.71 -16.24
N LEU A 19 29.38 1.33 -17.53
CA LEU A 19 28.67 2.11 -18.55
C LEU A 19 27.17 2.21 -18.25
N ALA A 20 26.55 1.15 -17.74
CA ALA A 20 25.15 1.17 -17.32
C ALA A 20 24.93 2.12 -16.13
N GLN A 21 25.89 2.24 -15.20
CA GLN A 21 25.76 3.17 -14.07
C GLN A 21 25.86 4.64 -14.48
N ASP A 22 26.65 4.96 -15.52
CA ASP A 22 26.75 6.33 -16.03
C ASP A 22 25.55 6.72 -16.91
N GLU A 23 24.89 5.76 -17.56
CA GLU A 23 23.69 6.02 -18.38
C GLU A 23 22.39 6.09 -17.58
N LEU A 24 22.31 5.47 -16.39
CA LEU A 24 21.13 5.47 -15.52
C LEU A 24 20.57 6.88 -15.23
N PRO A 25 21.37 7.91 -14.90
CA PRO A 25 20.87 9.26 -14.68
C PRO A 25 20.29 9.91 -15.94
N ALA A 26 20.90 9.64 -17.11
CA ALA A 26 20.41 10.16 -18.39
C ALA A 26 19.09 9.51 -18.81
N VAL A 27 18.97 8.20 -18.64
CA VAL A 27 17.73 7.44 -18.88
C VAL A 27 16.63 7.90 -17.94
N ARG A 28 16.92 8.04 -16.64
CA ARG A 28 15.97 8.56 -15.65
C ARG A 28 15.48 9.96 -16.04
N LYS A 29 16.39 10.86 -16.42
CA LYS A 29 16.04 12.22 -16.86
C LYS A 29 15.19 12.23 -18.12
N ALA A 30 15.42 11.32 -19.07
CA ALA A 30 14.61 11.18 -20.26
C ALA A 30 13.19 10.67 -19.94
N ILE A 31 13.08 9.68 -19.04
CA ILE A 31 11.79 9.17 -18.54
C ILE A 31 11.01 10.29 -17.84
N GLU A 32 11.66 11.05 -16.95
CA GLU A 32 11.05 12.19 -16.26
C GLU A 32 10.56 13.26 -17.25
N ALA A 33 11.31 13.53 -18.31
CA ALA A 33 10.91 14.48 -19.34
C ALA A 33 9.68 14.01 -20.12
N GLU A 34 9.63 12.73 -20.49
CA GLU A 34 8.46 12.13 -21.16
C GLU A 34 7.25 12.09 -20.25
N ASN A 35 7.45 11.71 -18.97
CA ASN A 35 6.39 11.74 -17.96
C ASN A 35 5.78 13.14 -17.83
N ARG A 36 6.60 14.18 -17.74
CA ARG A 36 6.12 15.57 -17.68
C ARG A 36 5.26 15.91 -18.87
N LYS A 37 5.68 15.52 -20.08
CA LYS A 37 4.91 15.76 -21.31
C LYS A 37 3.55 15.10 -21.25
N VAL A 38 3.49 13.79 -20.91
CA VAL A 38 2.24 13.03 -20.82
C VAL A 38 1.30 13.62 -19.76
N LEU A 39 1.82 14.00 -18.59
CA LEU A 39 1.01 14.56 -17.51
C LEU A 39 0.61 16.03 -17.76
N SER A 40 1.27 16.72 -18.68
CA SER A 40 0.96 18.10 -19.08
C SER A 40 -0.01 18.21 -20.23
N ASP A 41 -0.34 17.11 -20.94
CA ASP A 41 -1.28 17.14 -22.08
C ASP A 41 -2.70 17.58 -21.67
N ARG A 42 -3.07 17.33 -20.42
CA ARG A 42 -4.32 17.76 -19.82
C ARG A 42 -4.09 18.26 -18.40
N ALA A 43 -4.65 19.42 -18.09
CA ALA A 43 -4.52 20.04 -16.78
C ALA A 43 -5.88 20.45 -16.20
N ALA A 44 -5.99 20.37 -14.87
CA ALA A 44 -7.08 21.00 -14.15
C ALA A 44 -6.80 22.49 -13.93
N ARG A 45 -7.86 23.27 -13.70
CA ARG A 45 -7.79 24.68 -13.34
C ARG A 45 -8.44 24.89 -11.97
N PRO A 46 -7.73 24.58 -10.88
CA PRO A 46 -8.26 24.80 -9.54
C PRO A 46 -8.31 26.29 -9.21
N VAL A 47 -9.28 26.67 -8.39
CA VAL A 47 -9.34 28.00 -7.80
C VAL A 47 -8.47 28.04 -6.54
N VAL A 48 -7.36 28.77 -6.59
CA VAL A 48 -6.47 28.96 -5.46
C VAL A 48 -6.92 30.21 -4.69
N VAL A 49 -7.38 30.04 -3.47
CA VAL A 49 -7.94 31.12 -2.65
C VAL A 49 -6.95 31.67 -1.62
N ALA A 50 -5.96 30.90 -1.22
CA ALA A 50 -4.90 31.36 -0.30
C ALA A 50 -3.63 30.53 -0.47
N GLN A 51 -2.51 31.07 0.02
CA GLN A 51 -1.25 30.33 0.13
C GLN A 51 -0.45 30.81 1.33
N GLN A 52 0.30 29.89 1.93
CA GLN A 52 1.18 30.23 3.05
C GLN A 52 2.49 29.46 2.94
N ARG A 53 3.63 30.16 3.02
CA ARG A 53 4.95 29.53 3.07
C ARG A 53 5.27 29.13 4.50
N VAL A 54 5.75 27.88 4.68
CA VAL A 54 6.12 27.30 5.97
C VAL A 54 7.43 26.51 5.85
N PRO A 55 8.15 26.25 6.97
CA PRO A 55 9.30 25.36 6.95
C PRO A 55 8.95 23.94 6.49
N ARG A 56 9.77 23.35 5.62
CA ARG A 56 9.55 21.98 5.11
C ARG A 56 9.54 20.94 6.22
N LYS A 57 10.43 21.07 7.20
CA LYS A 57 10.63 20.07 8.26
C LYS A 57 9.36 19.69 9.01
N ASP A 58 8.50 20.67 9.30
CA ASP A 58 7.34 20.48 10.17
C ASP A 58 6.05 20.97 9.52
N PHE A 59 5.98 20.99 8.17
CA PHE A 59 4.84 21.57 7.46
C PHE A 59 3.51 20.93 7.84
N HIS A 60 3.50 19.62 8.11
CA HIS A 60 2.31 18.89 8.50
C HIS A 60 1.65 19.47 9.77
N LEU A 61 2.43 20.00 10.70
CA LEU A 61 1.90 20.64 11.91
C LEU A 61 1.14 21.94 11.64
N TRP A 62 1.32 22.55 10.45
CA TRP A 62 0.57 23.74 10.03
C TRP A 62 -0.79 23.40 9.41
N LEU A 63 -1.09 22.12 9.24
CA LEU A 63 -2.35 21.61 8.69
C LEU A 63 -3.37 21.28 9.81
N SER A 64 -3.37 22.09 10.89
CA SER A 64 -4.22 21.85 12.07
C SER A 64 -5.74 22.06 11.90
N PRO A 65 -6.28 22.62 10.79
CA PRO A 65 -7.72 22.66 10.59
C PRO A 65 -8.35 21.29 10.24
N LEU A 66 -7.56 20.24 10.12
CA LEU A 66 -8.08 18.88 10.05
C LEU A 66 -8.72 18.52 11.40
N LYS A 67 -10.05 18.54 11.46
CA LYS A 67 -10.81 18.34 12.70
C LYS A 67 -10.68 16.92 13.23
N GLU A 68 -10.76 16.82 14.58
CA GLU A 68 -10.85 15.55 15.30
C GLU A 68 -9.71 14.57 15.03
N GLY A 69 -8.49 15.03 15.18
CA GLY A 69 -7.30 14.22 15.02
C GLY A 69 -6.04 14.98 15.42
N ARG A 70 -4.90 14.37 15.20
CA ARG A 70 -3.60 14.96 15.49
C ARG A 70 -2.51 14.39 14.61
N TRP A 71 -1.51 15.19 14.33
CA TRP A 71 -0.24 14.71 13.79
C TRP A 71 0.59 14.06 14.89
N GLY A 72 1.08 12.85 14.62
CA GLY A 72 2.06 12.17 15.48
C GLY A 72 3.46 12.75 15.31
N THR A 73 4.35 12.36 16.22
CA THR A 73 5.79 12.67 16.12
C THR A 73 6.47 11.95 14.96
N ASP A 74 5.83 10.93 14.40
CA ASP A 74 6.20 10.16 13.21
C ASP A 74 5.68 10.77 11.90
N ALA A 75 5.13 11.97 11.97
CA ALA A 75 4.52 12.71 10.85
C ALA A 75 3.33 11.98 10.19
N ASN A 76 2.67 11.05 10.88
CA ASN A 76 1.42 10.45 10.47
C ASN A 76 0.22 11.16 11.08
N TRP A 77 -0.90 11.16 10.34
CA TRP A 77 -2.17 11.69 10.82
C TRP A 77 -2.95 10.60 11.57
N TYR A 78 -3.37 10.92 12.80
CA TYR A 78 -4.17 10.05 13.65
C TYR A 78 -5.55 10.67 13.89
N PRO A 79 -6.61 10.20 13.20
CA PRO A 79 -7.98 10.65 13.46
C PRO A 79 -8.40 10.32 14.90
N ALA A 80 -9.21 11.20 15.51
CA ALA A 80 -9.70 10.98 16.88
C ALA A 80 -10.63 9.75 16.97
N ARG A 81 -11.35 9.47 15.88
CA ARG A 81 -12.23 8.31 15.74
C ARG A 81 -12.08 7.74 14.34
N THR A 82 -11.74 6.47 14.26
CA THR A 82 -11.66 5.76 12.98
C THR A 82 -11.72 4.25 13.23
N THR A 83 -12.23 3.53 12.26
CA THR A 83 -12.15 2.06 12.19
C THR A 83 -11.06 1.62 11.22
N ARG A 84 -10.39 2.56 10.52
CA ARG A 84 -9.29 2.29 9.61
C ARG A 84 -8.22 3.34 9.76
N LEU A 85 -7.00 2.89 9.91
CA LEU A 85 -5.83 3.74 10.08
C LEU A 85 -4.89 3.54 8.91
N TYR A 86 -4.39 4.63 8.35
CA TYR A 86 -3.45 4.66 7.24
C TYR A 86 -2.18 5.35 7.69
N LEU A 87 -1.04 4.70 7.53
CA LEU A 87 0.24 5.20 8.01
C LEU A 87 1.32 5.01 6.95
N SER A 88 2.24 5.95 6.86
CA SER A 88 3.51 5.77 6.21
C SER A 88 4.49 5.14 7.19
N ARG A 89 5.06 3.99 6.86
CA ARG A 89 5.98 3.26 7.73
C ARG A 89 7.33 3.05 7.08
N PRO A 90 8.43 3.31 7.79
CA PRO A 90 9.76 2.96 7.32
C PRO A 90 9.87 1.46 7.04
N ALA A 91 10.39 1.11 5.88
CA ALA A 91 10.79 -0.24 5.50
C ALA A 91 12.28 -0.48 5.83
N ALA A 92 12.73 -1.73 5.69
CA ALA A 92 14.10 -2.12 6.05
C ALA A 92 15.17 -1.44 5.17
N ASP A 93 14.82 -1.00 3.98
CA ASP A 93 15.69 -0.26 3.04
C ASP A 93 15.79 1.25 3.32
N GLY A 94 15.12 1.73 4.38
CA GLY A 94 15.08 3.14 4.78
C GLY A 94 14.06 3.98 4.00
N LYS A 95 13.29 3.37 3.11
CA LYS A 95 12.15 3.99 2.42
C LYS A 95 10.89 3.83 3.25
N SER A 96 9.78 4.36 2.78
CA SER A 96 8.52 4.29 3.50
C SER A 96 7.41 3.79 2.60
N ASP A 97 6.61 2.85 3.10
CA ASP A 97 5.43 2.34 2.42
C ASP A 97 4.15 2.73 3.17
N ILE A 98 3.05 2.89 2.42
CA ILE A 98 1.75 3.09 3.05
C ILE A 98 1.16 1.74 3.43
N VAL A 99 0.88 1.63 4.72
CA VAL A 99 0.16 0.50 5.29
C VAL A 99 -1.15 0.95 5.92
N TRP A 100 -2.11 0.05 6.00
CA TRP A 100 -3.36 0.30 6.69
C TRP A 100 -3.72 -0.85 7.61
N SER A 101 -4.49 -0.51 8.65
CA SER A 101 -5.01 -1.45 9.64
C SER A 101 -6.48 -1.16 9.89
N GLU A 102 -7.26 -2.18 10.19
CA GLU A 102 -8.69 -2.09 10.53
C GLU A 102 -8.90 -2.41 12.00
N LEU A 103 -9.76 -1.65 12.67
CA LEU A 103 -10.15 -1.93 14.05
C LEU A 103 -11.09 -3.14 14.07
N LEU A 104 -10.63 -4.22 14.70
CA LEU A 104 -11.36 -5.46 14.90
C LEU A 104 -11.83 -5.48 16.36
N GLU A 105 -13.10 -5.15 16.62
CA GLU A 105 -13.67 -5.01 17.96
C GLU A 105 -12.85 -4.04 18.85
N THR A 106 -11.84 -4.52 19.55
CA THR A 106 -10.99 -3.73 20.45
C THR A 106 -9.52 -3.67 20.04
N THR A 107 -9.11 -4.42 19.01
CA THR A 107 -7.71 -4.51 18.55
C THR A 107 -7.57 -4.11 17.08
N TRP A 108 -6.40 -3.63 16.71
CA TRP A 108 -6.10 -3.32 15.32
C TRP A 108 -5.59 -4.57 14.57
N SER A 109 -6.01 -4.74 13.34
CA SER A 109 -5.45 -5.79 12.47
C SER A 109 -3.95 -5.55 12.24
N ALA A 110 -3.22 -6.62 11.91
CA ALA A 110 -1.86 -6.47 11.40
C ALA A 110 -1.84 -5.51 10.21
N PRO A 111 -0.83 -4.61 10.10
CA PRO A 111 -0.71 -3.69 8.98
C PRO A 111 -0.59 -4.43 7.66
N ALA A 112 -1.35 -4.02 6.66
CA ALA A 112 -1.26 -4.51 5.30
C ALA A 112 -0.88 -3.36 4.34
N PRO A 113 -0.16 -3.63 3.23
CA PRO A 113 0.05 -2.63 2.19
C PRO A 113 -1.26 -2.06 1.68
N LEU A 114 -1.29 -0.79 1.30
CA LEU A 114 -2.50 -0.11 0.82
C LEU A 114 -3.14 -0.88 -0.34
N CYS A 115 -2.39 -1.09 -1.40
CA CYS A 115 -2.69 -1.97 -2.53
C CYS A 115 -1.41 -2.19 -3.34
N GLU A 116 -1.40 -3.22 -4.19
CA GLU A 116 -0.25 -3.55 -5.05
C GLU A 116 0.17 -2.36 -5.95
N ALA A 117 -0.80 -1.63 -6.49
CA ALA A 117 -0.53 -0.50 -7.39
C ALA A 117 0.03 0.75 -6.68
N ALA A 118 0.02 0.80 -5.35
CA ALA A 118 0.60 1.89 -4.55
C ALA A 118 2.00 1.56 -4.04
N VAL A 119 2.50 0.35 -4.24
CA VAL A 119 3.86 -0.06 -3.85
C VAL A 119 4.83 0.27 -4.98
N SER A 120 5.92 0.95 -4.67
CA SER A 120 6.95 1.33 -5.63
C SER A 120 8.37 1.08 -5.07
N PRO A 121 9.42 1.21 -5.90
CA PRO A 121 10.79 1.20 -5.40
C PRO A 121 11.18 2.47 -4.60
N GLY A 122 10.31 3.47 -4.57
CA GLY A 122 10.49 4.73 -3.85
C GLY A 122 9.87 4.71 -2.45
N SER A 123 9.50 5.90 -1.98
CA SER A 123 8.77 6.08 -0.72
C SER A 123 7.37 6.58 -1.00
N GLU A 124 6.39 6.03 -0.30
CA GLU A 124 5.02 6.50 -0.23
C GLU A 124 4.78 7.15 1.15
N ILE A 125 4.35 8.41 1.13
CA ILE A 125 4.25 9.22 2.35
C ILE A 125 2.93 10.01 2.42
N PHE A 126 2.58 10.45 3.63
CA PHE A 126 1.43 11.31 3.93
C PHE A 126 0.09 10.80 3.38
N PRO A 127 -0.35 9.58 3.74
CA PRO A 127 -1.66 9.09 3.35
C PRO A 127 -2.78 9.90 4.01
N MET A 128 -3.67 10.49 3.20
CA MET A 128 -4.78 11.33 3.64
C MET A 128 -6.10 10.83 3.05
N LEU A 129 -7.01 10.41 3.93
CA LEU A 129 -8.32 9.90 3.52
C LEU A 129 -9.27 11.07 3.20
N SER A 130 -10.02 10.98 2.11
CA SER A 130 -11.09 11.93 1.81
C SER A 130 -12.21 11.86 2.85
N PRO A 131 -12.97 12.96 3.10
CA PRO A 131 -14.04 12.99 4.09
C PRO A 131 -15.12 11.92 3.91
N ASP A 132 -15.38 11.51 2.67
CA ASP A 132 -16.33 10.45 2.32
C ASP A 132 -15.75 9.02 2.45
N GLY A 133 -14.46 8.89 2.76
CA GLY A 133 -13.76 7.62 2.91
C GLY A 133 -13.56 6.82 1.63
N LYS A 134 -13.81 7.41 0.46
CA LYS A 134 -13.78 6.70 -0.84
C LYS A 134 -12.50 6.93 -1.64
N ARG A 135 -11.69 7.89 -1.23
CA ARG A 135 -10.40 8.20 -1.85
C ARG A 135 -9.34 8.34 -0.77
N ILE A 136 -8.15 7.90 -1.08
CA ILE A 136 -6.96 8.16 -0.27
C ILE A 136 -5.92 8.82 -1.16
N TYR A 137 -5.38 9.93 -0.69
CA TYR A 137 -4.31 10.67 -1.34
C TYR A 137 -2.99 10.34 -0.67
N PHE A 138 -1.92 10.34 -1.44
CA PHE A 138 -0.56 10.12 -0.92
C PHE A 138 0.48 10.69 -1.88
N ALA A 139 1.70 10.87 -1.42
CA ALA A 139 2.82 11.25 -2.25
C ALA A 139 3.77 10.05 -2.46
N SER A 140 4.33 9.91 -3.66
CA SER A 140 5.34 8.90 -3.98
C SER A 140 6.45 9.50 -4.85
N ASP A 141 7.70 9.09 -4.60
CA ASP A 141 8.86 9.40 -5.43
C ASP A 141 9.31 8.21 -6.30
N GLY A 142 8.57 7.12 -6.26
CA GLY A 142 8.86 5.89 -7.01
C GLY A 142 7.86 5.53 -8.10
N LEU A 143 6.64 6.12 -8.08
CA LEU A 143 5.63 5.93 -9.13
C LEU A 143 5.86 6.89 -10.30
N PHE A 144 5.16 6.63 -11.42
CA PHE A 144 5.20 7.48 -12.61
C PHE A 144 4.78 8.93 -12.31
N GLY A 145 5.70 9.88 -12.43
CA GLY A 145 5.51 11.25 -11.98
C GLY A 145 6.21 12.32 -12.81
N MET A 146 6.06 13.59 -12.37
CA MET A 146 6.62 14.78 -13.01
C MET A 146 7.91 15.27 -12.36
N GLY A 147 8.09 15.01 -11.08
CA GLY A 147 9.14 15.61 -10.27
C GLY A 147 9.81 14.65 -9.30
N GLY A 148 10.05 15.13 -8.08
CA GLY A 148 10.49 14.31 -6.96
C GLY A 148 9.33 13.49 -6.41
N TYR A 149 8.74 13.97 -5.31
CA TYR A 149 7.45 13.43 -4.87
C TYR A 149 6.31 13.97 -5.71
N ASP A 150 5.47 13.09 -6.21
CA ASP A 150 4.22 13.41 -6.90
C ASP A 150 3.02 12.89 -6.12
N LEU A 151 1.86 13.52 -6.29
CA LEU A 151 0.61 13.18 -5.62
C LEU A 151 -0.21 12.19 -6.43
N TYR A 152 -0.73 11.22 -5.73
CA TYR A 152 -1.58 10.15 -6.27
C TYR A 152 -2.87 10.06 -5.46
N GLU A 153 -3.88 9.46 -6.06
CA GLU A 153 -5.05 8.98 -5.35
C GLU A 153 -5.30 7.50 -5.64
N ALA A 154 -5.80 6.78 -4.65
CA ALA A 154 -6.40 5.47 -4.81
C ALA A 154 -7.89 5.56 -4.47
N SER A 155 -8.72 4.78 -5.17
CA SER A 155 -10.16 4.71 -4.95
C SER A 155 -10.53 3.44 -4.20
N TRP A 156 -11.46 3.56 -3.25
CA TRP A 156 -12.02 2.42 -2.53
C TRP A 156 -13.03 1.68 -3.42
N ASP A 157 -12.83 0.38 -3.59
CA ASP A 157 -13.81 -0.51 -4.23
C ASP A 157 -14.73 -1.11 -3.16
N GLU A 158 -15.93 -0.58 -3.07
CA GLU A 158 -16.91 -0.99 -2.09
C GLU A 158 -17.35 -2.45 -2.27
N ARG A 159 -17.31 -2.95 -3.50
CA ARG A 159 -17.71 -4.32 -3.83
C ARG A 159 -16.67 -5.35 -3.38
N HIS A 160 -15.40 -5.04 -3.60
CA HIS A 160 -14.28 -5.94 -3.27
C HIS A 160 -13.60 -5.61 -1.93
N LYS A 161 -14.05 -4.52 -1.26
CA LYS A 161 -13.50 -4.05 0.03
C LYS A 161 -11.97 -3.88 -0.03
N THR A 162 -11.48 -3.26 -1.09
CA THR A 162 -10.06 -3.04 -1.32
C THR A 162 -9.79 -1.68 -1.96
N TRP A 163 -8.57 -1.20 -1.79
CA TRP A 163 -8.06 -0.05 -2.51
C TRP A 163 -7.56 -0.45 -3.90
N GLY A 164 -7.70 0.44 -4.87
CA GLY A 164 -7.22 0.22 -6.23
C GLY A 164 -7.36 1.46 -7.09
N LYS A 165 -7.15 1.32 -8.39
CA LYS A 165 -7.21 2.42 -9.36
C LYS A 165 -6.33 3.61 -8.96
N VAL A 166 -5.07 3.33 -8.62
CA VAL A 166 -4.08 4.37 -8.34
C VAL A 166 -3.87 5.21 -9.60
N ARG A 167 -3.98 6.53 -9.45
CA ARG A 167 -3.72 7.48 -10.53
C ARG A 167 -2.93 8.68 -10.02
N ASN A 168 -2.06 9.21 -10.86
CA ASN A 168 -1.38 10.47 -10.65
C ASN A 168 -2.39 11.62 -10.77
N LEU A 169 -2.34 12.61 -9.87
CA LEU A 169 -3.26 13.76 -9.90
C LEU A 169 -3.02 14.70 -11.07
N GLY A 170 -1.84 14.62 -11.69
CA GLY A 170 -1.48 15.42 -12.85
C GLY A 170 -1.30 16.92 -12.58
N LEU A 171 -1.19 17.69 -13.65
CA LEU A 171 -1.02 19.14 -13.59
C LEU A 171 -2.36 19.80 -13.22
N PRO A 172 -2.39 20.83 -12.37
CA PRO A 172 -1.29 21.48 -11.69
C PRO A 172 -1.01 20.97 -10.26
N PHE A 173 -1.66 19.87 -9.84
CA PHE A 173 -1.46 19.33 -8.50
C PHE A 173 -0.03 18.80 -8.36
N ASN A 174 0.51 18.18 -9.40
CA ASN A 174 1.91 17.80 -9.50
C ASN A 174 2.73 18.81 -10.30
N SER A 175 4.02 18.86 -10.00
CA SER A 175 4.99 19.80 -10.54
C SER A 175 6.38 19.16 -10.70
N PRO A 176 7.34 19.83 -11.32
CA PRO A 176 8.74 19.35 -11.31
C PRO A 176 9.42 19.34 -9.93
N GLY A 177 8.79 19.93 -8.91
CA GLY A 177 9.26 19.92 -7.51
C GLY A 177 8.81 18.68 -6.75
N ASP A 178 8.80 18.80 -5.41
CA ASP A 178 8.21 17.84 -4.51
C ASP A 178 6.80 18.30 -4.15
N ASP A 179 5.80 17.50 -4.48
CA ASP A 179 4.41 17.70 -4.10
C ASP A 179 4.09 16.68 -3.01
N LEU A 180 4.00 17.15 -1.76
CA LEU A 180 4.18 16.29 -0.59
C LEU A 180 2.89 15.82 0.05
N LEU A 181 1.81 16.61 -0.04
CA LEU A 181 0.56 16.28 0.62
C LEU A 181 -0.62 16.91 -0.10
N PHE A 182 -1.71 16.15 -0.22
CA PHE A 182 -3.01 16.63 -0.63
C PHE A 182 -4.07 16.08 0.31
N CYS A 183 -4.96 16.94 0.79
CA CYS A 183 -6.09 16.51 1.61
C CYS A 183 -7.27 17.46 1.45
N ASP A 184 -8.48 16.93 1.61
CA ASP A 184 -9.71 17.70 1.65
C ASP A 184 -9.99 18.16 3.10
N THR A 185 -10.58 19.35 3.25
CA THR A 185 -11.08 19.79 4.55
C THR A 185 -12.32 18.99 4.94
N PRO A 186 -12.57 18.77 6.25
CA PRO A 186 -13.69 17.93 6.72
C PRO A 186 -15.07 18.41 6.28
N ASP A 187 -15.23 19.71 6.02
CA ASP A 187 -16.46 20.29 5.51
C ASP A 187 -16.62 20.16 3.99
N GLY A 188 -15.60 19.60 3.31
CA GLY A 188 -15.57 19.40 1.86
C GLY A 188 -15.54 20.69 1.04
N ARG A 189 -15.25 21.85 1.67
CA ARG A 189 -15.24 23.15 0.99
C ARG A 189 -13.92 23.48 0.33
N TYR A 190 -12.84 22.99 0.90
CA TYR A 190 -11.49 23.28 0.43
C TYR A 190 -10.64 22.00 0.39
N SER A 191 -9.55 22.08 -0.39
CA SER A 191 -8.44 21.12 -0.34
C SER A 191 -7.15 21.87 -0.01
N LEU A 192 -6.24 21.18 0.65
CA LEU A 192 -4.89 21.66 0.96
C LEU A 192 -3.90 20.91 0.09
N LEU A 193 -3.01 21.63 -0.56
CA LEU A 193 -1.92 21.10 -1.34
C LEU A 193 -0.60 21.64 -0.81
N VAL A 194 0.36 20.80 -0.54
CA VAL A 194 1.69 21.17 -0.06
C VAL A 194 2.76 20.86 -1.10
N SER A 195 3.50 21.87 -1.50
CA SER A 195 4.51 21.75 -2.56
C SER A 195 5.70 22.68 -2.33
N ASN A 196 6.88 22.26 -2.78
CA ASN A 196 8.07 23.12 -2.79
C ASN A 196 8.30 23.82 -4.14
N ARG A 197 7.38 23.71 -5.10
CA ARG A 197 7.52 24.23 -6.49
C ARG A 197 7.94 25.69 -6.63
N ALA A 198 7.63 26.50 -5.62
CA ALA A 198 7.96 27.92 -5.60
C ALA A 198 8.89 28.29 -4.42
N CYS A 199 9.65 27.32 -3.90
CA CYS A 199 10.45 27.48 -2.71
C CYS A 199 11.86 26.91 -2.85
N SER A 200 12.75 27.31 -1.90
CA SER A 200 13.99 26.58 -1.61
C SER A 200 13.70 25.22 -0.99
N LYS A 201 14.71 24.34 -0.93
CA LYS A 201 14.58 22.97 -0.39
C LYS A 201 14.07 22.92 1.06
N ASP A 202 14.29 23.97 1.85
CA ASP A 202 13.95 24.03 3.28
C ASP A 202 12.54 24.58 3.56
N SER A 203 11.80 24.95 2.53
CA SER A 203 10.48 25.54 2.63
C SER A 203 9.49 24.83 1.71
N VAL A 204 8.22 24.94 2.04
CA VAL A 204 7.10 24.56 1.19
C VAL A 204 6.02 25.62 1.24
N VAL A 205 5.15 25.62 0.25
CA VAL A 205 3.91 26.41 0.27
C VAL A 205 2.73 25.46 0.48
N ILE A 206 1.87 25.84 1.39
CA ILE A 206 0.54 25.27 1.56
C ILE A 206 -0.41 26.12 0.74
N TYR A 207 -1.01 25.55 -0.28
CA TYR A 207 -2.05 26.16 -1.11
C TYR A 207 -3.42 25.74 -0.58
N VAL A 208 -4.34 26.68 -0.50
CA VAL A 208 -5.75 26.42 -0.19
C VAL A 208 -6.53 26.52 -1.50
N LEU A 209 -7.14 25.42 -1.88
CA LEU A 209 -7.90 25.28 -3.11
C LEU A 209 -9.39 25.20 -2.75
N ARG A 210 -10.24 26.00 -3.42
CA ARG A 210 -11.69 25.83 -3.29
C ARG A 210 -12.11 24.53 -3.97
N GLN A 211 -12.92 23.72 -3.28
CA GLN A 211 -13.41 22.46 -3.79
C GLN A 211 -14.37 22.69 -4.96
N GLU A 212 -13.89 22.42 -6.15
CA GLU A 212 -14.67 22.40 -7.37
C GLU A 212 -14.33 21.10 -8.13
N THR A 213 -15.29 20.56 -8.87
CA THR A 213 -15.00 19.39 -9.70
C THR A 213 -13.97 19.77 -10.77
N PRO A 214 -12.76 19.20 -10.77
CA PRO A 214 -11.74 19.57 -11.72
C PRO A 214 -12.17 19.25 -13.14
N VAL A 215 -12.16 20.24 -14.01
CA VAL A 215 -12.36 20.06 -15.45
C VAL A 215 -10.99 19.95 -16.10
N TYR A 216 -10.64 18.76 -16.55
CA TYR A 216 -9.39 18.52 -17.27
C TYR A 216 -9.54 18.85 -18.73
N ALA A 217 -8.70 19.76 -19.25
CA ALA A 217 -8.67 20.15 -20.65
C ALA A 217 -7.22 20.15 -21.16
N ALA A 218 -7.08 20.03 -22.48
CA ALA A 218 -5.80 20.21 -23.14
C ALA A 218 -5.28 21.63 -22.91
N VAL A 219 -3.98 21.76 -22.71
CA VAL A 219 -3.29 23.04 -22.47
C VAL A 219 -2.10 23.19 -23.39
N THR A 220 -1.77 24.44 -23.72
CA THR A 220 -0.51 24.77 -24.41
C THR A 220 0.68 24.64 -23.44
N PRO A 221 1.91 24.49 -23.93
CA PRO A 221 3.10 24.45 -23.07
C PRO A 221 3.23 25.70 -22.17
N ASP A 222 2.90 26.88 -22.68
CA ASP A 222 2.94 28.14 -21.92
C ASP A 222 1.87 28.18 -20.83
N GLU A 223 0.70 27.67 -21.10
CA GLU A 223 -0.38 27.55 -20.10
C GLU A 223 -0.04 26.51 -19.05
N ALA A 224 0.51 25.37 -19.43
CA ALA A 224 1.01 24.36 -18.49
C ALA A 224 2.08 24.91 -17.56
N ALA A 225 3.02 25.72 -18.07
CA ALA A 225 4.03 26.39 -17.27
C ALA A 225 3.41 27.38 -16.25
N LYS A 226 2.40 28.13 -16.65
CA LYS A 226 1.66 29.04 -15.76
C LYS A 226 0.89 28.28 -14.69
N LEU A 227 0.18 27.23 -15.06
CA LEU A 227 -0.58 26.38 -14.12
C LEU A 227 0.33 25.70 -13.11
N SER A 228 1.54 25.32 -13.49
CA SER A 228 2.50 24.71 -12.58
C SER A 228 2.95 25.62 -11.44
N THR A 229 2.77 26.95 -11.53
CA THR A 229 3.10 27.88 -10.46
C THR A 229 2.04 27.95 -9.35
N LEU A 230 0.79 27.56 -9.63
CA LEU A 230 -0.33 27.64 -8.68
C LEU A 230 -0.46 28.99 -7.98
N ALA A 231 -0.53 30.07 -8.74
CA ALA A 231 -0.76 31.40 -8.18
C ALA A 231 -2.18 31.52 -7.61
N VAL A 232 -2.34 32.34 -6.57
CA VAL A 232 -3.68 32.69 -6.02
C VAL A 232 -4.50 33.35 -7.13
N THR A 233 -5.69 32.80 -7.41
CA THR A 233 -6.59 33.27 -8.47
C THR A 233 -7.76 34.08 -7.94
N GLU A 234 -8.33 33.68 -6.81
CA GLU A 234 -9.46 34.34 -6.16
C GLU A 234 -9.20 34.43 -4.64
N PRO A 235 -8.56 35.50 -4.14
CA PRO A 235 -8.20 35.61 -2.73
C PRO A 235 -9.41 35.57 -1.79
N GLU A 236 -9.39 34.70 -0.81
CA GLU A 236 -10.34 34.68 0.30
C GLU A 236 -9.61 34.95 1.61
N SER A 237 -10.24 35.75 2.50
CA SER A 237 -9.70 36.07 3.82
C SER A 237 -9.98 34.98 4.85
N GLY A 238 -9.13 34.89 5.86
CA GLY A 238 -9.36 33.98 7.00
C GLY A 238 -8.51 32.69 7.00
N PHE A 239 -7.71 32.44 5.98
CA PHE A 239 -6.79 31.30 5.92
C PHE A 239 -5.41 31.64 6.51
N ILE A 240 -5.35 31.79 7.83
CA ILE A 240 -4.08 31.87 8.56
C ILE A 240 -3.90 30.52 9.26
N LEU A 241 -2.96 29.73 8.75
CA LEU A 241 -2.61 28.45 9.36
C LEU A 241 -1.63 28.71 10.51
N SER A 242 -1.91 28.13 11.66
CA SER A 242 -1.04 28.17 12.83
C SER A 242 -0.42 26.78 13.08
N LYS A 243 0.82 26.78 13.57
CA LYS A 243 1.53 25.55 13.89
C LYS A 243 0.93 24.88 15.12
N ALA A 244 0.46 23.64 14.99
CA ALA A 244 0.05 22.81 16.10
C ALA A 244 1.25 22.15 16.79
N LEU A 245 1.07 21.68 18.02
CA LEU A 245 2.04 20.80 18.66
C LEU A 245 1.76 19.35 18.22
N PRO A 246 2.82 18.57 17.93
CA PRO A 246 2.64 17.15 17.63
C PRO A 246 2.07 16.45 18.86
N GLY A 247 1.05 15.64 18.66
CA GLY A 247 0.52 14.78 19.72
C GLY A 247 1.46 13.58 19.97
N ARG A 248 1.43 13.07 21.21
CA ARG A 248 2.02 11.75 21.46
C ARG A 248 1.33 10.75 20.52
N VAL A 249 2.12 9.99 19.75
CA VAL A 249 1.57 8.87 18.94
C VAL A 249 0.72 8.05 19.90
N PRO A 250 -0.56 7.80 19.61
CA PRO A 250 -1.31 6.85 20.40
C PRO A 250 -0.47 5.58 20.44
N ALA A 251 -0.36 4.94 21.60
CA ALA A 251 0.07 3.56 21.63
C ALA A 251 -1.01 2.78 20.85
N LEU A 252 -0.86 2.75 19.53
CA LEU A 252 -1.38 1.69 18.74
C LEU A 252 -0.48 0.55 19.17
N SER A 253 -0.88 -0.13 20.24
CA SER A 253 -0.42 -1.47 20.46
C SER A 253 -0.90 -2.22 19.22
N PHE A 254 -0.03 -2.31 18.23
CA PHE A 254 0.04 -3.50 17.42
C PHE A 254 0.63 -4.56 18.37
N GLU A 255 -0.04 -4.82 19.48
CA GLU A 255 -0.04 -6.13 20.00
C GLU A 255 -0.60 -6.91 18.81
N GLU A 256 0.31 -7.56 18.06
CA GLU A 256 -0.08 -8.85 17.48
C GLU A 256 -0.91 -9.43 18.63
N PRO A 257 -2.22 -9.65 18.43
CA PRO A 257 -2.97 -10.32 19.46
C PRO A 257 -2.02 -11.44 19.82
N GLU A 258 -1.66 -11.58 21.11
CA GLU A 258 -1.01 -12.79 21.55
C GLU A 258 -2.03 -13.86 21.19
N ASP A 259 -1.99 -14.18 19.90
CA ASP A 259 -2.72 -15.28 19.35
C ASP A 259 -1.97 -16.46 19.96
N THR A 260 -2.33 -16.72 21.21
CA THR A 260 -1.79 -17.83 21.97
C THR A 260 -2.10 -19.15 21.28
N PHE A 261 -2.84 -19.05 20.16
CA PHE A 261 -3.15 -20.19 19.31
C PHE A 261 -2.03 -20.40 18.27
N ASP A 262 -1.37 -21.54 18.40
CA ASP A 262 -0.36 -21.96 17.46
C ASP A 262 -0.97 -22.44 16.14
N TYR A 263 -0.90 -21.60 15.11
CA TYR A 263 -1.40 -21.88 13.75
C TYR A 263 -0.50 -22.87 12.98
N THR A 264 0.64 -23.28 13.56
CA THR A 264 1.51 -24.28 12.93
C THR A 264 0.78 -25.61 12.86
N LEU A 265 0.68 -26.21 11.66
CA LEU A 265 0.06 -27.52 11.50
C LEU A 265 0.80 -28.56 12.35
N ARG A 266 0.08 -29.22 13.21
CA ARG A 266 0.55 -30.31 14.05
C ARG A 266 -0.31 -31.54 13.88
N VAL A 267 0.31 -32.69 14.01
CA VAL A 267 -0.37 -33.97 14.11
C VAL A 267 0.06 -34.60 15.43
N GLY A 268 -0.83 -34.57 16.43
CA GLY A 268 -0.54 -35.00 17.80
C GLY A 268 -1.55 -36.05 18.29
N LYS A 269 -1.70 -36.14 19.62
CA LYS A 269 -2.69 -37.04 20.24
C LYS A 269 -4.12 -36.53 20.10
N GLU A 270 -4.30 -35.22 20.22
CA GLU A 270 -5.59 -34.55 20.10
C GLU A 270 -5.55 -33.51 19.00
N GLY A 271 -6.60 -33.45 18.21
CA GLY A 271 -6.80 -32.40 17.21
C GLY A 271 -7.49 -31.19 17.84
N ALA A 272 -7.44 -30.06 17.15
CA ALA A 272 -8.18 -28.87 17.57
C ALA A 272 -8.74 -28.13 16.36
N PHE A 273 -9.92 -27.52 16.54
CA PHE A 273 -10.43 -26.54 15.59
C PHE A 273 -9.66 -25.22 15.76
N ALA A 274 -9.55 -24.48 14.67
CA ALA A 274 -9.07 -23.10 14.73
C ALA A 274 -10.05 -22.27 15.60
N PRO A 275 -9.54 -21.27 16.37
CA PRO A 275 -10.38 -20.45 17.24
C PRO A 275 -11.42 -19.65 16.45
N ASP A 276 -11.05 -19.23 15.25
CA ASP A 276 -11.97 -18.68 14.25
C ASP A 276 -11.71 -19.31 12.89
N ASN A 277 -12.63 -19.12 11.94
CA ASN A 277 -12.50 -19.64 10.57
C ASN A 277 -12.08 -18.55 9.59
N LYS A 278 -11.56 -17.44 10.07
CA LYS A 278 -11.10 -16.35 9.22
C LYS A 278 -9.77 -16.75 8.55
N LEU A 279 -9.70 -16.56 7.25
CA LEU A 279 -8.46 -16.72 6.52
C LEU A 279 -7.76 -15.37 6.42
N PRO A 280 -6.43 -15.34 6.54
CA PRO A 280 -5.68 -14.11 6.34
C PRO A 280 -5.83 -13.61 4.91
N SER A 281 -5.58 -12.32 4.70
CA SER A 281 -5.62 -11.69 3.37
C SER A 281 -4.56 -12.30 2.44
N GLY A 282 -4.85 -12.24 1.14
CA GLY A 282 -3.97 -12.75 0.09
C GLY A 282 -4.10 -14.26 -0.14
N LEU A 283 -3.09 -14.80 -0.82
CA LEU A 283 -3.06 -16.22 -1.20
C LEU A 283 -2.69 -17.10 0.00
N VAL A 284 -3.53 -18.10 0.26
CA VAL A 284 -3.35 -19.08 1.33
C VAL A 284 -3.64 -20.47 0.81
N TYR A 285 -2.84 -21.43 1.22
CA TYR A 285 -3.06 -22.86 0.99
C TYR A 285 -3.48 -23.56 2.29
N GLN A 286 -4.36 -24.52 2.16
CA GLN A 286 -4.79 -25.41 3.24
C GLN A 286 -4.84 -26.86 2.75
N ILE A 287 -4.91 -27.81 3.65
CA ILE A 287 -5.08 -29.22 3.33
C ILE A 287 -6.51 -29.62 3.64
N GLN A 288 -7.34 -29.85 2.60
CA GLN A 288 -8.68 -30.37 2.77
C GLN A 288 -8.63 -31.79 3.36
N LEU A 289 -9.32 -32.02 4.46
CA LEU A 289 -9.44 -33.32 5.12
C LEU A 289 -10.65 -34.08 4.57
N PHE A 290 -11.81 -33.49 4.67
CA PHE A 290 -13.10 -34.03 4.23
C PHE A 290 -14.18 -32.96 4.17
N VAL A 291 -15.37 -33.35 3.69
CA VAL A 291 -16.59 -32.54 3.69
C VAL A 291 -17.67 -33.30 4.46
N SER A 292 -18.42 -32.65 5.33
CA SER A 292 -19.49 -33.27 6.14
C SER A 292 -20.75 -32.42 6.16
N SER A 293 -21.90 -33.06 6.16
CA SER A 293 -23.19 -32.43 6.45
C SER A 293 -23.49 -32.37 7.96
N ASN A 294 -22.79 -33.20 8.73
CA ASN A 294 -22.98 -33.29 10.17
C ASN A 294 -21.89 -32.54 10.91
N LYS A 295 -22.22 -32.08 12.13
CA LYS A 295 -21.25 -31.47 13.04
C LYS A 295 -20.20 -32.50 13.44
N VAL A 296 -18.91 -32.14 13.21
CA VAL A 296 -17.74 -32.99 13.47
C VAL A 296 -17.25 -32.76 14.90
N LYS A 297 -16.90 -33.85 15.61
CA LYS A 297 -16.28 -33.79 16.94
C LYS A 297 -14.75 -33.72 16.82
N VAL A 298 -14.10 -33.17 17.84
CA VAL A 298 -12.62 -33.06 17.92
C VAL A 298 -11.94 -34.43 17.73
N SER A 299 -12.50 -35.50 18.30
CA SER A 299 -11.96 -36.87 18.15
C SER A 299 -11.86 -37.34 16.68
N GLN A 300 -12.70 -36.80 15.81
CA GLN A 300 -12.69 -37.15 14.36
C GLN A 300 -11.57 -36.42 13.60
N LEU A 301 -10.92 -35.45 14.21
CA LEU A 301 -9.77 -34.74 13.62
C LEU A 301 -8.47 -35.55 13.71
N LYS A 302 -8.47 -36.69 14.42
CA LYS A 302 -7.35 -37.65 14.51
C LYS A 302 -6.00 -36.99 14.84
N GLY A 303 -6.01 -36.04 15.75
CA GLY A 303 -4.81 -35.33 16.19
C GLY A 303 -4.36 -34.17 15.28
N VAL A 304 -5.05 -33.88 14.19
CA VAL A 304 -4.72 -32.77 13.29
C VAL A 304 -5.19 -31.46 13.90
N SER A 305 -4.34 -30.45 13.95
CA SER A 305 -4.58 -29.10 14.50
C SER A 305 -3.70 -28.08 13.77
N PRO A 306 -4.18 -26.86 13.49
CA PRO A 306 -5.57 -26.41 13.58
C PRO A 306 -6.41 -26.88 12.38
N VAL A 307 -7.71 -27.06 12.59
CA VAL A 307 -8.67 -27.38 11.54
C VAL A 307 -9.71 -26.28 11.41
N TYR A 308 -9.80 -25.71 10.23
CA TYR A 308 -10.74 -24.67 9.82
C TYR A 308 -12.01 -25.28 9.25
N VAL A 309 -13.13 -24.60 9.44
CA VAL A 309 -14.44 -25.04 8.96
C VAL A 309 -15.01 -24.02 8.01
N HIS A 310 -15.14 -24.37 6.73
CA HIS A 310 -15.67 -23.48 5.69
C HIS A 310 -17.06 -23.94 5.27
N ALA A 311 -18.07 -23.09 5.49
CA ALA A 311 -19.42 -23.36 5.04
C ALA A 311 -19.49 -23.32 3.50
N GLN A 312 -20.12 -24.33 2.91
CA GLN A 312 -20.35 -24.41 1.48
C GLN A 312 -21.80 -24.06 1.10
N ARG A 313 -22.00 -23.57 -0.12
CA ARG A 313 -23.35 -23.27 -0.64
C ARG A 313 -24.29 -24.49 -0.66
N SER A 314 -23.74 -25.69 -0.63
CA SER A 314 -24.45 -26.97 -0.58
C SER A 314 -25.05 -27.30 0.81
N GLY A 315 -24.86 -26.44 1.83
CA GLY A 315 -25.22 -26.71 3.21
C GLY A 315 -24.24 -27.65 3.94
N LYS A 316 -23.17 -28.09 3.29
CA LYS A 316 -22.10 -28.88 3.89
C LYS A 316 -20.98 -28.01 4.41
N SER A 317 -20.18 -28.54 5.33
CA SER A 317 -18.96 -27.92 5.82
C SER A 317 -17.73 -28.64 5.31
N LEU A 318 -16.78 -27.87 4.78
CA LEU A 318 -15.46 -28.33 4.37
C LEU A 318 -14.51 -28.13 5.58
N TYR A 319 -13.78 -29.17 5.91
CA TYR A 319 -12.80 -29.21 7.00
C TYR A 319 -11.40 -29.20 6.38
N ALA A 320 -10.61 -28.16 6.70
CA ALA A 320 -9.30 -27.95 6.14
C ALA A 320 -8.25 -27.66 7.22
N ALA A 321 -7.08 -28.24 7.09
CA ALA A 321 -6.01 -28.16 8.08
C ALA A 321 -4.90 -27.19 7.68
N GLY A 322 -4.38 -26.47 8.66
CA GLY A 322 -3.23 -25.60 8.54
C GLY A 322 -3.47 -24.33 7.71
N LEU A 323 -2.48 -23.44 7.77
CA LEU A 323 -2.37 -22.24 6.93
C LEU A 323 -0.95 -22.21 6.36
N PHE A 324 -0.83 -22.20 5.04
CA PHE A 324 0.46 -22.18 4.35
C PHE A 324 0.51 -21.03 3.37
N ARG A 325 1.66 -20.38 3.26
CA ARG A 325 1.87 -19.27 2.32
C ARG A 325 2.36 -19.74 0.95
N SER A 326 2.88 -20.98 0.86
CA SER A 326 3.30 -21.57 -0.40
C SER A 326 2.68 -22.95 -0.62
N TYR A 327 2.54 -23.32 -1.91
CA TYR A 327 2.11 -24.66 -2.29
C TYR A 327 3.09 -25.74 -1.79
N ALA A 328 4.40 -25.45 -1.86
CA ALA A 328 5.44 -26.38 -1.45
C ALA A 328 5.34 -26.73 0.07
N GLU A 329 5.10 -25.75 0.93
CA GLU A 329 4.89 -26.00 2.36
C GLU A 329 3.65 -26.87 2.61
N ALA A 330 2.54 -26.57 1.94
CA ALA A 330 1.31 -27.35 2.07
C ALA A 330 1.50 -28.80 1.57
N GLU A 331 2.23 -28.98 0.47
CA GLU A 331 2.53 -30.31 -0.09
C GLU A 331 3.46 -31.11 0.83
N GLN A 332 4.46 -30.49 1.43
CA GLN A 332 5.33 -31.11 2.41
C GLN A 332 4.55 -31.61 3.63
N ALA A 333 3.61 -30.80 4.13
CA ALA A 333 2.77 -31.11 5.28
C ALA A 333 1.71 -32.18 4.99
N LEU A 334 1.26 -32.32 3.72
CA LEU A 334 0.22 -33.24 3.28
C LEU A 334 0.52 -34.69 3.65
N GLY A 335 1.78 -35.12 3.58
CA GLY A 335 2.19 -36.47 3.94
C GLY A 335 1.89 -36.83 5.40
N ALA A 336 2.09 -35.90 6.33
CA ALA A 336 1.79 -36.10 7.75
C ALA A 336 0.28 -36.22 7.99
N VAL A 337 -0.52 -35.38 7.35
CA VAL A 337 -1.98 -35.41 7.43
C VAL A 337 -2.57 -36.72 6.88
N ARG A 338 -2.03 -37.23 5.77
CA ARG A 338 -2.45 -38.52 5.20
C ARG A 338 -2.16 -39.69 6.14
N ARG A 339 -0.98 -39.69 6.79
CA ARG A 339 -0.60 -40.71 7.79
C ARG A 339 -1.46 -40.62 9.06
N ALA A 340 -1.96 -39.45 9.42
CA ALA A 340 -2.89 -39.27 10.52
C ALA A 340 -4.29 -39.90 10.30
N GLY A 341 -4.52 -40.44 9.11
CA GLY A 341 -5.75 -41.16 8.77
C GLY A 341 -6.70 -40.39 7.86
N PHE A 342 -6.17 -39.45 7.08
CA PHE A 342 -6.88 -38.74 5.99
C PHE A 342 -6.25 -39.04 4.63
N PRO A 343 -6.29 -40.30 4.14
CA PRO A 343 -5.57 -40.71 2.93
C PRO A 343 -6.01 -39.93 1.68
N SER A 344 -7.27 -39.45 1.64
CA SER A 344 -7.82 -38.69 0.52
C SER A 344 -7.59 -37.17 0.66
N ALA A 345 -6.79 -36.70 1.64
CA ALA A 345 -6.51 -35.29 1.80
C ALA A 345 -5.70 -34.73 0.62
N PHE A 346 -5.97 -33.49 0.25
CA PHE A 346 -5.30 -32.78 -0.81
C PHE A 346 -5.23 -31.28 -0.54
N VAL A 347 -4.31 -30.60 -1.24
CA VAL A 347 -4.11 -29.15 -1.08
C VAL A 347 -5.23 -28.38 -1.80
N ILE A 348 -5.76 -27.36 -1.15
CA ILE A 348 -6.71 -26.38 -1.68
C ILE A 348 -6.15 -24.97 -1.49
N ALA A 349 -6.68 -24.00 -2.20
CA ALA A 349 -6.23 -22.61 -2.13
C ALA A 349 -7.40 -21.64 -1.98
N PHE A 350 -7.11 -20.53 -1.29
CA PHE A 350 -7.99 -19.38 -1.13
C PHE A 350 -7.24 -18.10 -1.43
N ASP A 351 -7.94 -17.08 -1.91
CA ASP A 351 -7.40 -15.74 -2.14
C ASP A 351 -8.38 -14.72 -1.55
N GLY A 352 -7.95 -13.98 -0.52
CA GLY A 352 -8.83 -13.09 0.22
C GLY A 352 -10.07 -13.79 0.81
N GLY A 353 -9.92 -15.05 1.25
CA GLY A 353 -11.01 -15.88 1.80
C GLY A 353 -11.90 -16.54 0.75
N ALA A 354 -11.77 -16.23 -0.54
CA ALA A 354 -12.52 -16.86 -1.62
C ALA A 354 -11.79 -18.10 -2.16
N PRO A 355 -12.49 -19.23 -2.45
CA PRO A 355 -11.86 -20.40 -3.05
C PRO A 355 -11.22 -20.08 -4.40
N LEU A 356 -9.99 -20.54 -4.60
CA LEU A 356 -9.24 -20.37 -5.84
C LEU A 356 -8.79 -21.75 -6.38
N SER A 357 -8.87 -21.94 -7.70
CA SER A 357 -8.36 -23.18 -8.28
C SER A 357 -6.84 -23.29 -8.10
N LEU A 358 -6.34 -24.48 -7.82
CA LEU A 358 -4.93 -24.72 -7.50
C LEU A 358 -3.99 -24.26 -8.63
N SER A 359 -4.40 -24.44 -9.90
CA SER A 359 -3.63 -23.96 -11.05
C SER A 359 -3.49 -22.44 -11.09
N LYS A 360 -4.56 -21.68 -10.78
CA LYS A 360 -4.53 -20.24 -10.70
C LYS A 360 -3.71 -19.76 -9.49
N ALA A 361 -3.84 -20.44 -8.35
CA ALA A 361 -3.09 -20.15 -7.15
C ALA A 361 -1.58 -20.29 -7.37
N ARG A 362 -1.13 -21.40 -7.95
CA ARG A 362 0.29 -21.62 -8.27
C ARG A 362 0.83 -20.63 -9.29
N LYS A 363 0.04 -20.24 -10.29
CA LYS A 363 0.42 -19.19 -11.24
C LYS A 363 0.59 -17.84 -10.55
N LYS A 364 -0.32 -17.49 -9.64
CA LYS A 364 -0.24 -16.25 -8.84
C LYS A 364 1.00 -16.27 -7.93
N GLU A 365 1.26 -17.38 -7.25
CA GLU A 365 2.46 -17.57 -6.42
C GLU A 365 3.76 -17.39 -7.21
N SER A 366 3.84 -17.99 -8.42
CA SER A 366 5.01 -17.86 -9.29
C SER A 366 5.23 -16.44 -9.79
N SER A 367 4.17 -15.69 -10.09
CA SER A 367 4.30 -14.29 -10.51
C SER A 367 4.84 -13.38 -9.40
N VAL A 368 4.47 -13.64 -8.14
CA VAL A 368 5.00 -12.91 -6.98
C VAL A 368 6.48 -13.23 -6.74
N LYS A 369 6.90 -14.49 -6.92
CA LYS A 369 8.32 -14.88 -6.80
C LYS A 369 9.21 -14.24 -7.87
N VAL A 370 8.73 -14.15 -9.11
CA VAL A 370 9.48 -13.50 -10.20
C VAL A 370 9.73 -12.02 -9.88
N ILE A 371 8.73 -11.32 -9.35
CA ILE A 371 8.88 -9.90 -8.96
C ILE A 371 9.91 -9.75 -7.82
N THR A 372 9.93 -10.65 -6.84
CA THR A 372 10.89 -10.62 -5.73
C THR A 372 12.31 -11.05 -6.14
N GLU A 373 12.46 -11.95 -7.10
CA GLU A 373 13.77 -12.35 -7.62
C GLU A 373 14.38 -11.31 -8.57
N GLU A 374 13.59 -10.62 -9.39
CA GLU A 374 14.07 -9.50 -10.23
C GLU A 374 14.53 -8.29 -9.41
N VAL A 375 13.93 -8.02 -8.25
CA VAL A 375 14.35 -6.95 -7.33
C VAL A 375 15.67 -7.30 -6.61
N HIS A 376 16.06 -8.56 -6.51
CA HIS A 376 17.34 -8.98 -5.92
C HIS A 376 18.53 -8.98 -6.92
N ILE A 377 18.29 -8.81 -8.23
CA ILE A 377 19.34 -8.79 -9.26
C ILE A 377 19.87 -7.37 -9.51
N VAL A 378 19.26 -6.35 -8.94
CA VAL A 378 19.73 -4.95 -8.98
C VAL A 378 20.35 -4.58 -7.63
N LYS A 379 21.42 -5.25 -7.27
CA LYS A 379 22.38 -4.85 -6.22
C LYS A 379 23.71 -4.57 -6.82
#